data_19762fb5700c1308b873274dd8dae3a9
#
_entry.id   19762fb5700c1308b873274dd8dae3a9
#
_cell.length_a   1.000
_cell.length_b   1.000
_cell.length_c   1.000
_cell.angle_alpha   90.00
_cell.angle_beta   90.00
_cell.angle_gamma   90.00
#
_symmetry.space_group_name_H-M   'P 1'
#
loop_
_entity.id
_entity.type
_entity.pdbx_description
1 polymer ?
#
loop_
_entity_poly.entity_id
_entity_poly.type
_entity_poly.pdbx_seq_one_letter_code
_entity_poly.pdbx_strand_id
1 'polypeptide(L)'
;MCTNTSGNPSDRYAADVVSLNRDLSFRNLVRLAKNDPAIFTHFAERGDGLVTLAVPTRHLPHRYLIGLQGFRLAQYLQLGWACSDVAYRQAIFCEPIGVTHADDEHIITMSPSGRILGYVSLATNGDGETRDLFDPERASYPVEEAHGINIFDHVAPLPGVRTHEVRELKRFVHSRTLTDRTQRLRVTLELLHGLGQAVAAATPAVRTLIGDVEEHVALRHLLMAGLEVQLVEGTAPQLTDHDLLKHAYTERASVKPFVSHLPDAGFAAQQAAMLDETLSSPDLFQAATELPAGQLSRVERERRAA
;
A
#
# COMPACT_ATOMS: atom_id res chain seq x y z
N MET A 1 13.07 8.35 43.17
CA MET A 1 11.65 7.90 43.24
C MET A 1 11.30 7.44 41.81
N CYS A 2 11.35 6.13 41.57
CA CYS A 2 10.91 5.56 40.29
C CYS A 2 9.39 5.51 40.30
N THR A 3 8.74 6.34 39.52
CA THR A 3 7.30 6.24 39.28
C THR A 3 7.03 4.95 38.50
N ASN A 4 6.50 3.95 39.18
CA ASN A 4 5.99 2.72 38.59
C ASN A 4 4.77 3.06 37.72
N THR A 5 4.99 3.37 36.46
CA THR A 5 3.92 3.34 35.45
C THR A 5 3.66 1.85 35.17
N SER A 6 2.65 1.29 35.80
CA SER A 6 2.10 -0.05 35.56
C SER A 6 1.36 -0.09 34.24
N GLY A 7 2.05 0.16 33.11
CA GLY A 7 1.52 -0.07 31.78
C GLY A 7 1.39 -1.58 31.54
N ASN A 8 0.34 -1.97 30.81
CA ASN A 8 0.15 -3.34 30.33
C ASN A 8 1.43 -3.84 29.61
N PRO A 9 1.90 -5.08 29.84
CA PRO A 9 3.07 -5.63 29.14
C PRO A 9 3.00 -5.52 27.62
N SER A 10 1.81 -5.71 27.03
CA SER A 10 1.59 -5.56 25.57
C SER A 10 1.78 -4.14 25.08
N ASP A 11 1.38 -3.13 25.88
CA ASP A 11 1.60 -1.72 25.49
C ASP A 11 3.09 -1.34 25.52
N ARG A 12 3.84 -1.87 26.49
CA ARG A 12 5.30 -1.71 26.54
C ARG A 12 5.96 -2.38 25.35
N TYR A 13 5.55 -3.61 25.04
CA TYR A 13 6.06 -4.33 23.87
C TYR A 13 5.81 -3.57 22.57
N ALA A 14 4.58 -3.07 22.40
CA ALA A 14 4.24 -2.25 21.23
C ALA A 14 5.12 -0.98 21.15
N ALA A 15 5.35 -0.30 22.27
CA ALA A 15 6.24 0.86 22.34
C ALA A 15 7.70 0.51 21.97
N ASP A 16 8.20 -0.66 22.40
CA ASP A 16 9.54 -1.15 22.06
C ASP A 16 9.65 -1.44 20.55
N VAL A 17 8.66 -2.12 19.94
CA VAL A 17 8.61 -2.37 18.50
C VAL A 17 8.60 -1.07 17.70
N VAL A 18 7.81 -0.09 18.14
CA VAL A 18 7.77 1.25 17.51
C VAL A 18 9.11 1.95 17.62
N SER A 19 9.76 1.89 18.80
CA SER A 19 11.07 2.51 19.04
C SER A 19 12.16 1.89 18.17
N LEU A 20 12.22 0.56 18.06
CA LEU A 20 13.19 -0.15 17.23
C LEU A 20 13.08 0.25 15.75
N ASN A 21 11.87 0.49 15.26
CA ASN A 21 11.63 0.84 13.86
C ASN A 21 11.78 2.34 13.55
N ARG A 22 11.78 3.22 14.56
CA ARG A 22 11.90 4.68 14.37
C ARG A 22 13.20 5.10 13.72
N ASP A 23 14.29 4.44 14.05
CA ASP A 23 15.66 4.82 13.65
C ASP A 23 16.19 3.98 12.49
N LEU A 24 15.38 3.07 11.93
CA LEU A 24 15.76 2.31 10.74
C LEU A 24 16.03 3.23 9.56
N SER A 25 17.18 3.05 8.93
CA SER A 25 17.58 3.80 7.74
C SER A 25 17.85 2.86 6.56
N PHE A 26 17.21 3.17 5.44
CA PHE A 26 17.35 2.48 4.16
C PHE A 26 18.33 3.20 3.21
N ARG A 27 19.20 4.08 3.73
CA ARG A 27 20.16 4.85 2.93
C ARG A 27 21.05 3.97 2.03
N ASN A 28 21.38 2.76 2.49
CA ASN A 28 22.17 1.84 1.68
C ASN A 28 21.33 1.21 0.55
N LEU A 29 20.02 1.09 0.69
CA LEU A 29 19.11 0.68 -0.40
C LEU A 29 19.09 1.75 -1.50
N VAL A 30 19.05 3.03 -1.12
CA VAL A 30 19.15 4.16 -2.08
C VAL A 30 20.48 4.11 -2.84
N ARG A 31 21.60 3.81 -2.14
CA ARG A 31 22.91 3.63 -2.80
C ARG A 31 22.91 2.45 -3.76
N LEU A 32 22.28 1.35 -3.38
CA LEU A 32 22.14 0.18 -4.25
C LEU A 32 21.36 0.55 -5.52
N ALA A 33 20.24 1.27 -5.39
CA ALA A 33 19.44 1.71 -6.53
C ALA A 33 20.21 2.63 -7.49
N LYS A 34 21.08 3.48 -6.95
CA LYS A 34 21.94 4.33 -7.80
C LYS A 34 23.03 3.56 -8.53
N ASN A 35 23.55 2.50 -7.91
CA ASN A 35 24.67 1.72 -8.47
C ASN A 35 24.20 0.61 -9.41
N ASP A 36 23.03 0.05 -9.17
CA ASP A 36 22.45 -1.04 -9.95
C ASP A 36 20.94 -0.81 -10.16
N PRO A 37 20.59 0.15 -11.02
CA PRO A 37 19.18 0.51 -11.25
C PRO A 37 18.38 -0.62 -11.91
N ALA A 38 19.03 -1.59 -12.55
CA ALA A 38 18.35 -2.66 -13.28
C ALA A 38 17.55 -3.62 -12.39
N ILE A 39 17.84 -3.68 -11.10
CA ILE A 39 17.10 -4.51 -10.13
C ILE A 39 15.83 -3.82 -9.60
N PHE A 40 15.66 -2.53 -9.90
CA PHE A 40 14.51 -1.73 -9.48
C PHE A 40 13.57 -1.48 -10.66
N THR A 41 12.29 -1.63 -10.42
CA THR A 41 11.25 -1.31 -11.41
C THR A 41 11.13 0.21 -11.61
N HIS A 42 11.36 0.97 -10.55
CA HIS A 42 11.35 2.42 -10.57
C HIS A 42 12.34 3.01 -9.55
N PHE A 43 12.98 4.12 -9.91
CA PHE A 43 13.78 4.94 -9.01
C PHE A 43 13.66 6.41 -9.40
N ALA A 44 13.26 7.24 -8.44
CA ALA A 44 13.24 8.69 -8.58
C ALA A 44 13.84 9.35 -7.34
N GLU A 45 14.67 10.37 -7.56
CA GLU A 45 15.19 11.26 -6.52
C GLU A 45 14.78 12.70 -6.85
N ARG A 46 14.08 13.34 -5.95
CA ARG A 46 13.58 14.71 -6.14
C ARG A 46 14.60 15.75 -5.70
N GLY A 47 14.43 16.98 -6.14
CA GLY A 47 15.34 18.09 -5.81
C GLY A 47 15.44 18.43 -4.31
N ASP A 48 14.44 18.06 -3.49
CA ASP A 48 14.44 18.13 -2.04
C ASP A 48 15.05 16.90 -1.34
N GLY A 49 15.55 15.95 -2.14
CA GLY A 49 16.19 14.71 -1.68
C GLY A 49 15.22 13.60 -1.27
N LEU A 50 13.90 13.76 -1.49
CA LEU A 50 12.96 12.65 -1.41
C LEU A 50 13.33 11.59 -2.44
N VAL A 51 13.29 10.33 -2.04
CA VAL A 51 13.57 9.19 -2.90
C VAL A 51 12.36 8.25 -2.89
N THR A 52 11.87 7.93 -4.09
CA THR A 52 10.85 6.90 -4.29
C THR A 52 11.42 5.79 -5.16
N LEU A 53 11.25 4.55 -4.72
CA LEU A 53 11.65 3.39 -5.49
C LEU A 53 10.56 2.31 -5.48
N ALA A 54 10.52 1.52 -6.55
CA ALA A 54 9.77 0.28 -6.63
C ALA A 54 10.73 -0.88 -6.87
N VAL A 55 10.57 -1.97 -6.13
CA VAL A 55 11.46 -3.13 -6.17
C VAL A 55 10.69 -4.41 -5.88
N PRO A 56 10.83 -5.46 -6.73
CA PRO A 56 10.20 -6.75 -6.44
C PRO A 56 10.91 -7.46 -5.28
N THR A 57 10.16 -8.25 -4.53
CA THR A 57 10.69 -9.01 -3.37
C THR A 57 11.95 -9.80 -3.69
N ARG A 58 11.99 -10.47 -4.84
CA ARG A 58 13.16 -11.28 -5.28
C ARG A 58 14.46 -10.49 -5.40
N HIS A 59 14.38 -9.18 -5.61
CA HIS A 59 15.53 -8.29 -5.71
C HIS A 59 15.81 -7.51 -4.42
N LEU A 60 14.88 -7.53 -3.46
CA LEU A 60 15.03 -6.82 -2.20
C LEU A 60 15.85 -7.67 -1.21
N PRO A 61 17.05 -7.23 -0.77
CA PRO A 61 17.80 -7.96 0.24
C PRO A 61 16.95 -8.20 1.49
N HIS A 62 17.00 -9.42 2.03
CA HIS A 62 16.11 -9.90 3.11
C HIS A 62 16.06 -8.95 4.32
N ARG A 63 17.19 -8.34 4.71
CA ARG A 63 17.24 -7.35 5.80
C ARG A 63 16.34 -6.14 5.59
N TYR A 64 16.14 -5.71 4.32
CA TYR A 64 15.25 -4.60 4.00
C TYR A 64 13.79 -5.05 3.99
N LEU A 65 13.52 -6.28 3.56
CA LEU A 65 12.19 -6.86 3.68
C LEU A 65 11.75 -6.90 5.15
N ILE A 66 12.58 -7.43 6.06
CA ILE A 66 12.31 -7.41 7.51
C ILE A 66 12.07 -5.98 7.99
N GLY A 67 12.91 -5.03 7.58
CA GLY A 67 12.77 -3.64 7.96
C GLY A 67 11.46 -3.00 7.46
N LEU A 68 11.01 -3.32 6.24
CA LEU A 68 9.70 -2.87 5.71
C LEU A 68 8.54 -3.46 6.52
N GLN A 69 8.59 -4.75 6.81
CA GLN A 69 7.58 -5.43 7.63
C GLN A 69 7.55 -4.86 9.06
N GLY A 70 8.72 -4.54 9.62
CA GLY A 70 8.82 -3.88 10.93
C GLY A 70 8.28 -2.45 10.89
N PHE A 71 8.60 -1.67 9.86
CA PHE A 71 8.02 -0.33 9.67
C PHE A 71 6.49 -0.38 9.63
N ARG A 72 5.92 -1.29 8.85
CA ARG A 72 4.46 -1.45 8.73
C ARG A 72 3.82 -1.78 10.07
N LEU A 73 4.35 -2.79 10.77
CA LEU A 73 3.86 -3.17 12.10
C LEU A 73 3.91 -1.99 13.08
N ALA A 74 5.01 -1.24 13.10
CA ALA A 74 5.16 -0.07 13.97
C ALA A 74 4.10 1.00 13.68
N GLN A 75 3.77 1.27 12.39
CA GLN A 75 2.70 2.20 12.04
C GLN A 75 1.32 1.66 12.49
N TYR A 76 1.06 0.37 12.32
CA TYR A 76 -0.22 -0.24 12.70
C TYR A 76 -0.43 -0.29 14.21
N LEU A 77 0.61 -0.59 14.98
CA LEU A 77 0.55 -0.51 16.44
C LEU A 77 0.25 0.93 16.93
N GLN A 78 0.89 1.93 16.31
CA GLN A 78 0.64 3.34 16.63
C GLN A 78 -0.77 3.82 16.26
N LEU A 79 -1.40 3.18 15.27
CA LEU A 79 -2.76 3.48 14.83
C LEU A 79 -3.83 2.68 15.58
N GLY A 80 -3.43 1.70 16.40
CA GLY A 80 -4.34 0.73 17.01
C GLY A 80 -4.91 -0.29 16.01
N TRP A 81 -4.33 -0.41 14.82
CA TRP A 81 -4.78 -1.35 13.79
C TRP A 81 -4.22 -2.75 13.97
N ALA A 82 -3.05 -2.86 14.59
CA ALA A 82 -2.51 -4.13 15.04
C ALA A 82 -2.81 -4.34 16.51
N CYS A 83 -3.20 -5.57 16.87
CA CYS A 83 -3.47 -5.96 18.24
C CYS A 83 -2.16 -6.12 19.03
N SER A 84 -1.90 -5.22 19.99
CA SER A 84 -0.69 -5.25 20.83
C SER A 84 -0.59 -6.54 21.65
N ASP A 85 -1.72 -7.09 22.10
CA ASP A 85 -1.75 -8.35 22.85
C ASP A 85 -1.36 -9.55 21.98
N VAL A 86 -1.80 -9.60 20.74
CA VAL A 86 -1.41 -10.64 19.78
C VAL A 86 0.08 -10.51 19.46
N ALA A 87 0.55 -9.28 19.17
CA ALA A 87 1.95 -9.02 18.92
C ALA A 87 2.85 -9.45 20.09
N TYR A 88 2.45 -9.12 21.31
CA TYR A 88 3.17 -9.49 22.54
C TYR A 88 3.20 -11.00 22.77
N ARG A 89 2.05 -11.68 22.74
CA ARG A 89 1.96 -13.13 23.01
C ARG A 89 2.70 -13.98 21.98
N GLN A 90 2.74 -13.53 20.72
CA GLN A 90 3.40 -14.23 19.63
C GLN A 90 4.83 -13.70 19.38
N ALA A 91 5.32 -12.73 20.18
CA ALA A 91 6.61 -12.08 20.01
C ALA A 91 6.85 -11.53 18.59
N ILE A 92 5.82 -10.93 18.00
CA ILE A 92 5.85 -10.40 16.63
C ILE A 92 6.48 -9.00 16.65
N PHE A 93 7.65 -8.82 16.06
CA PHE A 93 8.34 -7.53 15.92
C PHE A 93 8.38 -6.99 14.46
N CYS A 94 7.90 -7.77 13.51
CA CYS A 94 7.62 -7.38 12.12
C CYS A 94 6.42 -8.17 11.62
N GLU A 95 5.71 -7.70 10.59
CA GLU A 95 4.65 -8.51 9.98
C GLU A 95 5.24 -9.82 9.43
N PRO A 96 4.45 -10.92 9.38
CA PRO A 96 4.92 -12.20 8.86
C PRO A 96 5.41 -12.08 7.41
N ILE A 97 6.64 -12.56 7.14
CA ILE A 97 7.25 -12.52 5.81
C ILE A 97 6.65 -13.59 4.89
N GLY A 98 6.17 -14.71 5.46
CA GLY A 98 5.65 -15.86 4.71
C GLY A 98 4.44 -15.57 3.81
N VAL A 99 3.83 -14.41 3.95
CA VAL A 99 2.73 -13.93 3.07
C VAL A 99 3.22 -12.99 1.96
N THR A 100 4.52 -12.96 1.70
CA THR A 100 5.16 -12.11 0.68
C THR A 100 5.77 -13.01 -0.40
N HIS A 101 5.37 -12.81 -1.64
CA HIS A 101 5.81 -13.61 -2.78
C HIS A 101 6.96 -12.94 -3.53
N ALA A 102 7.71 -13.70 -4.33
CA ALA A 102 8.90 -13.22 -5.03
C ALA A 102 8.60 -12.04 -5.99
N ASP A 103 7.42 -12.05 -6.57
CA ASP A 103 6.96 -11.05 -7.55
C ASP A 103 6.08 -9.94 -6.94
N ASP A 104 5.93 -9.92 -5.60
CA ASP A 104 5.32 -8.78 -4.95
C ASP A 104 6.21 -7.55 -5.09
N GLU A 105 5.61 -6.43 -5.48
CA GLU A 105 6.32 -5.16 -5.68
C GLU A 105 6.19 -4.28 -4.44
N HIS A 106 7.31 -3.72 -3.98
CA HIS A 106 7.37 -2.81 -2.84
C HIS A 106 7.66 -1.39 -3.31
N ILE A 107 6.74 -0.48 -3.11
CA ILE A 107 6.89 0.94 -3.42
C ILE A 107 7.18 1.69 -2.11
N ILE A 108 8.32 2.38 -2.05
CA ILE A 108 8.84 2.97 -0.83
C ILE A 108 9.24 4.42 -1.10
N THR A 109 8.66 5.35 -0.34
CA THR A 109 9.11 6.75 -0.34
C THR A 109 9.91 7.03 0.92
N MET A 110 11.10 7.62 0.76
CA MET A 110 12.07 7.84 1.83
C MET A 110 12.53 9.29 1.88
N SER A 111 12.92 9.73 3.08
CA SER A 111 13.64 10.99 3.28
C SER A 111 15.08 10.91 2.77
N PRO A 112 15.79 12.05 2.65
CA PRO A 112 17.23 12.09 2.31
C PRO A 112 18.12 11.25 3.26
N SER A 113 17.69 11.06 4.51
CA SER A 113 18.38 10.21 5.48
C SER A 113 18.10 8.73 5.33
N GLY A 114 17.23 8.33 4.39
CA GLY A 114 16.80 6.95 4.18
C GLY A 114 15.70 6.48 5.16
N ARG A 115 15.05 7.36 5.90
CA ARG A 115 13.89 6.99 6.72
C ARG A 115 12.68 6.79 5.84
N ILE A 116 11.94 5.71 6.05
CA ILE A 116 10.70 5.44 5.32
C ILE A 116 9.65 6.46 5.75
N LEU A 117 9.07 7.16 4.78
CA LEU A 117 7.99 8.12 4.96
C LEU A 117 6.65 7.55 4.51
N GLY A 118 6.66 6.65 3.55
CA GLY A 118 5.47 5.98 3.07
C GLY A 118 5.80 4.67 2.37
N TYR A 119 4.80 3.80 2.33
CA TYR A 119 4.91 2.48 1.74
C TYR A 119 3.56 2.03 1.16
N VAL A 120 3.61 1.33 0.04
CA VAL A 120 2.51 0.57 -0.54
C VAL A 120 3.08 -0.64 -1.26
N SER A 121 2.30 -1.71 -1.42
CA SER A 121 2.71 -2.87 -2.20
C SER A 121 1.66 -3.30 -3.21
N LEU A 122 2.15 -3.93 -4.28
CA LEU A 122 1.36 -4.72 -5.21
C LEU A 122 1.69 -6.18 -4.96
N ALA A 123 0.72 -6.95 -4.50
CA ALA A 123 0.88 -8.38 -4.24
C ALA A 123 0.30 -9.23 -5.36
N THR A 124 0.90 -10.40 -5.54
CA THR A 124 0.36 -11.50 -6.34
C THR A 124 -0.41 -12.46 -5.43
N ASN A 125 -1.12 -13.41 -6.02
CA ASN A 125 -1.72 -14.51 -5.25
C ASN A 125 -0.71 -15.62 -4.91
N GLY A 126 0.54 -15.51 -5.40
CA GLY A 126 1.60 -16.48 -5.14
C GLY A 126 1.57 -17.74 -5.99
N ASP A 127 0.60 -17.90 -6.89
CA ASP A 127 0.60 -18.99 -7.85
C ASP A 127 1.84 -18.93 -8.74
N GLY A 128 2.55 -20.06 -8.85
CA GLY A 128 3.66 -20.21 -9.80
C GLY A 128 3.19 -20.36 -11.25
N GLU A 129 1.90 -20.59 -11.46
CA GLU A 129 1.27 -20.80 -12.77
C GLU A 129 0.18 -19.79 -13.04
N THR A 130 0.01 -19.48 -14.33
CA THR A 130 -1.08 -18.64 -14.80
C THR A 130 -2.39 -19.43 -14.83
N ARG A 131 -3.37 -19.04 -14.02
CA ARG A 131 -4.66 -19.72 -13.91
C ARG A 131 -5.82 -18.80 -14.29
N ASP A 132 -6.97 -19.42 -14.53
CA ASP A 132 -8.25 -18.70 -14.63
C ASP A 132 -8.64 -18.14 -13.25
N LEU A 133 -9.36 -17.00 -13.23
CA LEU A 133 -9.78 -16.38 -11.98
C LEU A 133 -10.84 -17.18 -11.22
N PHE A 134 -11.50 -18.12 -11.89
CA PHE A 134 -12.48 -19.06 -11.33
C PHE A 134 -11.95 -20.49 -11.18
N ASP A 135 -10.65 -20.72 -11.45
CA ASP A 135 -10.02 -22.01 -11.22
C ASP A 135 -10.06 -22.34 -9.71
N PRO A 136 -10.68 -23.43 -9.27
CA PRO A 136 -10.78 -23.79 -7.85
C PRO A 136 -9.42 -24.14 -7.22
N GLU A 137 -8.40 -24.43 -8.05
CA GLU A 137 -7.05 -24.77 -7.58
C GLU A 137 -6.13 -23.53 -7.51
N ARG A 138 -6.59 -22.34 -7.93
CA ARG A 138 -5.78 -21.14 -7.78
C ARG A 138 -5.64 -20.73 -6.33
N ALA A 139 -4.50 -20.16 -5.97
CA ALA A 139 -4.36 -19.52 -4.67
C ALA A 139 -5.25 -18.26 -4.61
N SER A 140 -5.82 -18.02 -3.44
CA SER A 140 -6.59 -16.80 -3.16
C SER A 140 -5.68 -15.60 -3.04
N TYR A 141 -6.19 -14.42 -3.37
CA TYR A 141 -5.53 -13.17 -3.00
C TYR A 141 -5.76 -12.89 -1.51
N PRO A 142 -4.87 -12.13 -0.83
CA PRO A 142 -5.04 -11.79 0.58
C PRO A 142 -6.39 -11.15 0.93
N VAL A 143 -6.94 -10.32 0.03
CA VAL A 143 -8.28 -9.73 0.21
C VAL A 143 -9.38 -10.80 0.19
N GLU A 144 -9.24 -11.81 -0.65
CA GLU A 144 -10.19 -12.92 -0.73
C GLU A 144 -10.13 -13.78 0.53
N GLU A 145 -8.91 -14.07 1.02
CA GLU A 145 -8.71 -14.78 2.30
C GLU A 145 -9.31 -14.01 3.48
N ALA A 146 -9.09 -12.68 3.53
CA ALA A 146 -9.61 -11.84 4.62
C ALA A 146 -11.13 -11.80 4.68
N HIS A 147 -11.82 -11.91 3.53
CA HIS A 147 -13.27 -11.85 3.42
C HIS A 147 -13.95 -13.20 3.18
N GLY A 148 -13.19 -14.26 2.91
CA GLY A 148 -13.72 -15.62 2.63
C GLY A 148 -14.54 -15.66 1.34
N ILE A 149 -14.16 -14.94 0.31
CA ILE A 149 -14.88 -14.82 -0.97
C ILE A 149 -13.94 -15.04 -2.16
N ASN A 150 -14.50 -15.36 -3.32
CA ASN A 150 -13.86 -15.05 -4.59
C ASN A 150 -14.38 -13.67 -5.03
N ILE A 151 -13.51 -12.65 -5.10
CA ILE A 151 -13.89 -11.27 -5.39
C ILE A 151 -14.54 -11.12 -6.78
N PHE A 152 -14.17 -12.00 -7.73
CA PHE A 152 -14.68 -11.99 -9.10
C PHE A 152 -16.09 -12.58 -9.25
N ASP A 153 -16.63 -13.21 -8.21
CA ASP A 153 -18.05 -13.57 -8.13
C ASP A 153 -18.95 -12.33 -7.90
N HIS A 154 -18.36 -11.26 -7.37
CA HIS A 154 -19.08 -10.01 -7.05
C HIS A 154 -18.88 -8.92 -8.12
N VAL A 155 -17.70 -8.88 -8.72
CA VAL A 155 -17.38 -7.94 -9.81
C VAL A 155 -16.75 -8.72 -10.95
N ALA A 156 -17.49 -8.83 -12.06
CA ALA A 156 -17.07 -9.60 -13.21
C ALA A 156 -15.69 -9.15 -13.73
N PRO A 157 -14.75 -10.07 -13.95
CA PRO A 157 -13.44 -9.73 -14.51
C PRO A 157 -13.57 -9.31 -15.98
N LEU A 158 -12.56 -8.58 -16.46
CA LEU A 158 -12.43 -8.35 -17.90
C LEU A 158 -12.25 -9.68 -18.63
N PRO A 159 -12.80 -9.84 -19.85
CA PRO A 159 -12.65 -11.06 -20.61
C PRO A 159 -11.18 -11.46 -20.82
N GLY A 160 -10.88 -12.73 -20.52
CA GLY A 160 -9.57 -13.32 -20.72
C GLY A 160 -8.48 -12.89 -19.73
N VAL A 161 -8.82 -12.16 -18.67
CA VAL A 161 -7.87 -11.86 -17.58
C VAL A 161 -7.54 -13.13 -16.82
N ARG A 162 -6.25 -13.28 -16.51
CA ARG A 162 -5.68 -14.40 -15.76
C ARG A 162 -5.03 -13.90 -14.46
N THR A 163 -4.72 -14.83 -13.54
CA THR A 163 -4.13 -14.49 -12.22
C THR A 163 -2.89 -13.61 -12.31
N HIS A 164 -2.01 -13.81 -13.26
CA HIS A 164 -0.79 -13.03 -13.42
C HIS A 164 -0.98 -11.59 -13.94
N GLU A 165 -2.20 -11.25 -14.43
CA GLU A 165 -2.58 -9.90 -14.86
C GLU A 165 -3.35 -9.13 -13.77
N VAL A 166 -3.51 -9.73 -12.58
CA VAL A 166 -4.12 -9.11 -11.41
C VAL A 166 -3.05 -8.80 -10.37
N ARG A 167 -3.18 -7.66 -9.71
CA ARG A 167 -2.37 -7.31 -8.53
C ARG A 167 -3.27 -6.83 -7.41
N GLU A 168 -2.95 -7.24 -6.19
CA GLU A 168 -3.58 -6.69 -5.01
C GLU A 168 -2.79 -5.51 -4.49
N LEU A 169 -3.42 -4.34 -4.46
CA LEU A 169 -2.89 -3.15 -3.82
C LEU A 169 -3.16 -3.24 -2.31
N LYS A 170 -2.08 -3.28 -1.54
CA LYS A 170 -2.21 -3.41 -0.10
C LYS A 170 -1.20 -2.57 0.67
N ARG A 171 -1.54 -2.29 1.93
CA ARG A 171 -0.62 -1.66 2.88
C ARG A 171 -0.25 -0.21 2.52
N PHE A 172 -1.20 0.58 2.01
CA PHE A 172 -0.95 2.00 1.80
C PHE A 172 -0.83 2.71 3.16
N VAL A 173 0.42 2.97 3.58
CA VAL A 173 0.70 3.49 4.92
C VAL A 173 1.74 4.61 4.90
N HIS A 174 1.49 5.65 5.72
CA HIS A 174 2.43 6.75 5.95
C HIS A 174 3.09 6.63 7.32
N SER A 175 4.33 7.13 7.42
CA SER A 175 4.98 7.31 8.70
C SER A 175 4.19 8.29 9.57
N ARG A 176 3.96 7.93 10.83
CA ARG A 176 3.33 8.82 11.83
C ARG A 176 4.18 10.05 12.18
N THR A 177 5.44 10.07 11.76
CA THR A 177 6.30 11.25 11.89
C THR A 177 5.95 12.37 10.89
N LEU A 178 5.17 12.07 9.85
CA LEU A 178 4.66 13.06 8.90
C LEU A 178 3.48 13.82 9.50
N THR A 179 3.75 14.93 10.14
CA THR A 179 2.73 15.82 10.73
C THR A 179 2.29 16.92 9.78
N ASP A 180 3.19 17.37 8.90
CA ASP A 180 2.90 18.41 7.91
C ASP A 180 2.02 17.88 6.78
N ARG A 181 0.97 18.64 6.43
CA ARG A 181 -0.02 18.26 5.41
C ARG A 181 0.57 18.23 4.00
N THR A 182 1.46 19.19 3.69
CA THR A 182 2.09 19.27 2.37
C THR A 182 3.02 18.09 2.15
N GLN A 183 3.85 17.78 3.15
CA GLN A 183 4.71 16.60 3.09
C GLN A 183 3.92 15.31 2.98
N ARG A 184 2.80 15.19 3.72
CA ARG A 184 1.94 14.01 3.63
C ARG A 184 1.33 13.85 2.25
N LEU A 185 0.79 14.93 1.67
CA LEU A 185 0.27 14.94 0.30
C LEU A 185 1.38 14.54 -0.69
N ARG A 186 2.57 15.14 -0.55
CA ARG A 186 3.70 14.84 -1.42
C ARG A 186 4.09 13.37 -1.37
N VAL A 187 4.22 12.79 -0.17
CA VAL A 187 4.52 11.35 -0.01
C VAL A 187 3.40 10.48 -0.60
N THR A 188 2.13 10.88 -0.45
CA THR A 188 1.00 10.20 -1.11
C THR A 188 1.18 10.16 -2.62
N LEU A 189 1.44 11.32 -3.24
CA LEU A 189 1.61 11.42 -4.69
C LEU A 189 2.84 10.67 -5.18
N GLU A 190 3.94 10.69 -4.43
CA GLU A 190 5.14 9.90 -4.72
C GLU A 190 4.86 8.39 -4.70
N LEU A 191 4.08 7.91 -3.71
CA LEU A 191 3.67 6.50 -3.66
C LEU A 191 2.78 6.13 -4.85
N LEU A 192 1.81 6.98 -5.20
CA LEU A 192 0.93 6.75 -6.35
C LEU A 192 1.70 6.81 -7.67
N HIS A 193 2.66 7.73 -7.81
CA HIS A 193 3.56 7.80 -8.96
C HIS A 193 4.38 6.51 -9.09
N GLY A 194 5.06 6.08 -8.01
CA GLY A 194 5.83 4.83 -8.00
C GLY A 194 4.96 3.60 -8.28
N LEU A 195 3.72 3.58 -7.77
CA LEU A 195 2.72 2.55 -8.06
C LEU A 195 2.40 2.50 -9.56
N GLY A 196 2.10 3.66 -10.16
CA GLY A 196 1.82 3.77 -11.60
C GLY A 196 2.99 3.28 -12.45
N GLN A 197 4.22 3.63 -12.08
CA GLN A 197 5.44 3.16 -12.75
C GLN A 197 5.62 1.65 -12.63
N ALA A 198 5.37 1.07 -11.44
CA ALA A 198 5.46 -0.36 -11.22
C ALA A 198 4.42 -1.14 -12.04
N VAL A 199 3.18 -0.63 -12.11
CA VAL A 199 2.10 -1.22 -12.92
C VAL A 199 2.43 -1.12 -14.43
N ALA A 200 2.95 0.03 -14.87
CA ALA A 200 3.30 0.25 -16.28
C ALA A 200 4.47 -0.64 -16.75
N ALA A 201 5.41 -0.95 -15.84
CA ALA A 201 6.57 -1.79 -16.14
C ALA A 201 6.29 -3.30 -16.01
N ALA A 202 5.13 -3.68 -15.46
CA ALA A 202 4.81 -5.07 -15.18
C ALA A 202 4.74 -5.93 -16.45
N THR A 203 5.33 -7.11 -16.38
CA THR A 203 5.28 -8.12 -17.43
C THR A 203 4.88 -9.47 -16.82
N PRO A 204 3.74 -10.04 -17.21
CA PRO A 204 2.75 -9.48 -18.14
C PRO A 204 2.06 -8.22 -17.60
N ALA A 205 1.44 -7.47 -18.52
CA ALA A 205 0.75 -6.22 -18.17
C ALA A 205 -0.37 -6.46 -17.15
N VAL A 206 -0.41 -5.62 -16.12
CA VAL A 206 -1.51 -5.62 -15.15
C VAL A 206 -2.76 -5.05 -15.82
N ARG A 207 -3.87 -5.75 -15.70
CA ARG A 207 -5.19 -5.36 -16.26
C ARG A 207 -6.23 -5.10 -15.18
N THR A 208 -6.00 -5.59 -13.97
CA THR A 208 -6.93 -5.45 -12.86
C THR A 208 -6.16 -5.25 -11.54
N LEU A 209 -6.59 -4.23 -10.78
CA LEU A 209 -6.19 -4.02 -9.40
C LEU A 209 -7.32 -4.40 -8.47
N ILE A 210 -7.00 -5.09 -7.40
CA ILE A 210 -7.93 -5.45 -6.32
C ILE A 210 -7.35 -5.05 -4.98
N GLY A 211 -8.11 -5.15 -3.91
CA GLY A 211 -7.61 -4.94 -2.54
C GLY A 211 -8.72 -4.53 -1.59
N ASP A 212 -8.30 -4.20 -0.39
CA ASP A 212 -9.16 -3.63 0.64
C ASP A 212 -9.00 -2.12 0.72
N VAL A 213 -10.11 -1.40 0.81
CA VAL A 213 -10.10 0.05 0.91
C VAL A 213 -11.00 0.54 2.05
N GLU A 214 -10.50 1.48 2.83
CA GLU A 214 -11.32 2.28 3.72
C GLU A 214 -12.03 3.37 2.90
N GLU A 215 -13.37 3.26 2.83
CA GLU A 215 -14.19 4.08 1.93
C GLU A 215 -14.01 5.60 2.14
N HIS A 216 -13.85 6.04 3.39
CA HIS A 216 -13.79 7.49 3.69
C HIS A 216 -12.40 8.11 3.56
N VAL A 217 -11.33 7.31 3.55
CA VAL A 217 -9.94 7.81 3.55
C VAL A 217 -9.16 7.28 2.36
N ALA A 218 -9.03 5.96 2.24
CA ALA A 218 -8.13 5.34 1.26
C ALA A 218 -8.69 5.36 -0.16
N LEU A 219 -10.02 5.28 -0.33
CA LEU A 219 -10.67 5.37 -1.64
C LEU A 219 -10.25 6.63 -2.41
N ARG A 220 -10.13 7.76 -1.72
CA ARG A 220 -9.68 9.02 -2.33
C ARG A 220 -8.29 8.89 -2.99
N HIS A 221 -7.38 8.12 -2.43
CA HIS A 221 -6.05 7.93 -3.01
C HIS A 221 -6.13 7.16 -4.34
N LEU A 222 -7.00 6.16 -4.43
CA LEU A 222 -7.23 5.41 -5.66
C LEU A 222 -7.83 6.31 -6.76
N LEU A 223 -8.80 7.15 -6.39
CA LEU A 223 -9.39 8.13 -7.30
C LEU A 223 -8.38 9.20 -7.75
N MET A 224 -7.41 9.60 -6.90
CA MET A 224 -6.31 10.48 -7.30
C MET A 224 -5.39 9.85 -8.34
N ALA A 225 -5.25 8.52 -8.32
CA ALA A 225 -4.54 7.77 -9.35
C ALA A 225 -5.37 7.53 -10.62
N GLY A 226 -6.58 8.11 -10.72
CA GLY A 226 -7.47 7.97 -11.87
C GLY A 226 -8.18 6.63 -11.96
N LEU A 227 -8.14 5.81 -10.91
CA LEU A 227 -8.76 4.48 -10.93
C LEU A 227 -10.28 4.57 -10.79
N GLU A 228 -10.99 3.82 -11.63
CA GLU A 228 -12.42 3.54 -11.46
C GLU A 228 -12.57 2.38 -10.49
N VAL A 229 -13.12 2.65 -9.31
CA VAL A 229 -13.21 1.68 -8.22
C VAL A 229 -14.63 1.16 -8.07
N GLN A 230 -14.79 -0.16 -8.15
CA GLN A 230 -16.03 -0.87 -7.85
C GLN A 230 -15.89 -1.52 -6.47
N LEU A 231 -16.69 -1.08 -5.50
CA LEU A 231 -16.71 -1.64 -4.16
C LEU A 231 -17.55 -2.91 -4.12
N VAL A 232 -17.08 -3.93 -3.40
CA VAL A 232 -17.85 -5.15 -3.13
C VAL A 232 -18.64 -4.95 -1.85
N GLU A 233 -19.95 -4.95 -1.98
CA GLU A 233 -20.87 -4.77 -0.87
C GLU A 233 -21.31 -6.12 -0.28
N GLY A 234 -21.79 -6.08 0.98
CA GLY A 234 -22.38 -7.25 1.65
C GLY A 234 -21.36 -8.29 2.13
N THR A 235 -20.08 -7.97 2.13
CA THR A 235 -19.02 -8.82 2.69
C THR A 235 -18.57 -8.30 4.06
N ALA A 236 -18.06 -9.21 4.90
CA ALA A 236 -17.45 -8.87 6.17
C ALA A 236 -16.15 -9.65 6.34
N PRO A 237 -15.10 -9.01 6.90
CA PRO A 237 -13.84 -9.71 7.18
C PRO A 237 -14.03 -10.90 8.12
N GLN A 238 -13.42 -12.03 7.79
CA GLN A 238 -13.49 -13.29 8.56
C GLN A 238 -12.23 -13.51 9.40
N LEU A 239 -11.79 -12.44 10.09
CA LEU A 239 -10.59 -12.51 10.93
C LEU A 239 -10.94 -12.97 12.37
N THR A 240 -10.05 -13.75 12.95
CA THR A 240 -10.18 -14.30 14.31
C THR A 240 -9.56 -13.38 15.36
N ASP A 241 -9.79 -13.65 16.64
CA ASP A 241 -9.17 -12.90 17.77
C ASP A 241 -7.64 -13.11 17.84
N HIS A 242 -7.09 -14.03 17.06
CA HIS A 242 -5.66 -14.31 16.99
C HIS A 242 -4.96 -13.61 15.83
N ASP A 243 -5.73 -12.94 14.97
CA ASP A 243 -5.17 -12.23 13.83
C ASP A 243 -4.61 -10.87 14.24
N LEU A 244 -3.35 -10.64 13.90
CA LEU A 244 -2.62 -9.43 14.24
C LEU A 244 -3.34 -8.15 13.79
N LEU A 245 -3.94 -8.18 12.61
CA LEU A 245 -4.59 -7.02 11.98
C LEU A 245 -6.11 -6.99 12.15
N LYS A 246 -6.70 -7.81 13.03
CA LYS A 246 -8.15 -7.84 13.25
C LYS A 246 -8.73 -6.43 13.47
N HIS A 247 -8.11 -5.62 14.30
CA HIS A 247 -8.59 -4.27 14.62
C HIS A 247 -8.65 -3.35 13.40
N ALA A 248 -7.74 -3.52 12.43
CA ALA A 248 -7.78 -2.76 11.18
C ALA A 248 -9.07 -2.99 10.38
N TYR A 249 -9.68 -4.16 10.52
CA TYR A 249 -10.88 -4.55 9.79
C TYR A 249 -12.16 -4.42 10.61
N THR A 250 -12.13 -4.69 11.93
CA THR A 250 -13.35 -4.79 12.76
C THR A 250 -13.73 -3.48 13.45
N GLU A 251 -12.77 -2.62 13.77
CA GLU A 251 -13.03 -1.32 14.38
C GLU A 251 -13.40 -0.24 13.35
N ARG A 252 -13.21 -0.54 12.07
CA ARG A 252 -13.51 0.34 10.94
C ARG A 252 -14.61 -0.30 10.11
N ALA A 253 -15.84 0.07 10.39
CA ALA A 253 -17.04 -0.47 9.72
C ALA A 253 -17.11 -0.23 8.20
N SER A 254 -16.07 0.39 7.61
CA SER A 254 -16.07 0.85 6.21
C SER A 254 -14.94 0.26 5.36
N VAL A 255 -14.25 -0.79 5.83
CA VAL A 255 -13.27 -1.51 4.97
C VAL A 255 -14.04 -2.45 4.05
N LYS A 256 -13.90 -2.23 2.76
CA LYS A 256 -14.56 -3.02 1.70
C LYS A 256 -13.56 -3.51 0.68
N PRO A 257 -13.74 -4.73 0.16
CA PRO A 257 -13.00 -5.15 -1.02
C PRO A 257 -13.36 -4.28 -2.23
N PHE A 258 -12.41 -4.10 -3.12
CA PHE A 258 -12.62 -3.38 -4.36
C PHE A 258 -11.98 -4.08 -5.55
N VAL A 259 -12.53 -3.79 -6.72
CA VAL A 259 -11.96 -4.14 -8.03
C VAL A 259 -11.86 -2.86 -8.86
N SER A 260 -10.75 -2.69 -9.55
CA SER A 260 -10.53 -1.63 -10.53
C SER A 260 -9.91 -2.22 -11.79
N HIS A 261 -10.61 -2.10 -12.90
CA HIS A 261 -10.09 -2.51 -14.20
C HIS A 261 -9.35 -1.36 -14.86
N LEU A 262 -8.14 -1.65 -15.37
CA LEU A 262 -7.38 -0.65 -16.11
C LEU A 262 -7.91 -0.57 -17.55
N PRO A 263 -8.20 0.63 -18.07
CA PRO A 263 -8.81 0.81 -19.38
C PRO A 263 -7.98 0.23 -20.54
N ASP A 264 -6.66 0.41 -20.48
CA ASP A 264 -5.71 -0.08 -21.48
C ASP A 264 -4.29 -0.20 -20.89
N ALA A 265 -3.37 -0.77 -21.66
CA ALA A 265 -1.98 -0.99 -21.26
C ALA A 265 -1.18 0.32 -21.05
N GLY A 266 -1.61 1.44 -21.63
CA GLY A 266 -0.96 2.75 -21.50
C GLY A 266 -1.43 3.55 -20.30
N PHE A 267 -2.57 3.19 -19.72
CA PHE A 267 -3.23 3.95 -18.66
C PHE A 267 -2.29 4.23 -17.47
N ALA A 268 -1.64 3.20 -16.94
CA ALA A 268 -0.76 3.36 -15.78
C ALA A 268 0.42 4.31 -16.03
N ALA A 269 1.02 4.23 -17.22
CA ALA A 269 2.10 5.14 -17.62
C ALA A 269 1.59 6.58 -17.77
N GLN A 270 0.41 6.79 -18.33
CA GLN A 270 -0.21 8.11 -18.46
C GLN A 270 -0.53 8.71 -17.08
N GLN A 271 -1.09 7.93 -16.17
CA GLN A 271 -1.37 8.39 -14.80
C GLN A 271 -0.08 8.72 -14.05
N ALA A 272 0.98 7.90 -14.20
CA ALA A 272 2.27 8.19 -13.61
C ALA A 272 2.87 9.51 -14.16
N ALA A 273 2.78 9.78 -15.45
CA ALA A 273 3.25 11.04 -16.04
C ALA A 273 2.48 12.25 -15.49
N MET A 274 1.16 12.15 -15.35
CA MET A 274 0.32 13.22 -14.76
C MET A 274 0.67 13.48 -13.29
N LEU A 275 0.94 12.43 -12.52
CA LEU A 275 1.38 12.54 -11.12
C LEU A 275 2.78 13.18 -11.03
N ASP A 276 3.69 12.87 -11.94
CA ASP A 276 5.03 13.47 -12.01
C ASP A 276 4.97 14.97 -12.32
N GLU A 277 4.10 15.38 -13.23
CA GLU A 277 3.83 16.78 -13.53
C GLU A 277 3.26 17.50 -12.30
N THR A 278 2.29 16.89 -11.62
CA THR A 278 1.71 17.40 -10.37
C THR A 278 2.78 17.59 -9.29
N LEU A 279 3.66 16.59 -9.09
CA LEU A 279 4.77 16.62 -8.13
C LEU A 279 5.82 17.69 -8.44
N SER A 280 5.94 18.08 -9.70
CA SER A 280 6.86 19.12 -10.18
C SER A 280 6.28 20.53 -10.07
N SER A 281 4.97 20.66 -9.75
CA SER A 281 4.31 21.94 -9.60
C SER A 281 4.83 22.72 -8.38
N PRO A 282 5.02 24.07 -8.50
CA PRO A 282 5.36 24.90 -7.37
C PRO A 282 4.25 25.00 -6.32
N ASP A 283 2.98 24.83 -6.73
CA ASP A 283 1.82 24.73 -5.83
C ASP A 283 1.20 23.34 -5.92
N LEU A 284 1.71 22.46 -5.05
CA LEU A 284 1.30 21.06 -5.00
C LEU A 284 -0.20 20.88 -4.68
N PHE A 285 -0.74 21.75 -3.80
CA PHE A 285 -2.15 21.64 -3.43
C PHE A 285 -3.06 22.04 -4.60
N GLN A 286 -2.74 23.13 -5.29
CA GLN A 286 -3.49 23.56 -6.46
C GLN A 286 -3.46 22.48 -7.54
N ALA A 287 -2.27 21.98 -7.89
CA ALA A 287 -2.10 20.95 -8.91
C ALA A 287 -2.84 19.64 -8.53
N ALA A 288 -2.81 19.25 -7.27
CA ALA A 288 -3.54 18.07 -6.81
C ALA A 288 -5.08 18.18 -6.89
N THR A 289 -5.62 19.43 -6.92
CA THR A 289 -7.08 19.61 -7.14
C THR A 289 -7.50 19.36 -8.59
N GLU A 290 -6.56 19.38 -9.51
CA GLU A 290 -6.78 19.12 -10.94
C GLU A 290 -6.75 17.60 -11.26
N LEU A 291 -6.25 16.78 -10.35
CA LEU A 291 -6.34 15.32 -10.46
C LEU A 291 -7.80 14.84 -10.44
N PRO A 292 -8.11 13.67 -11.01
CA PRO A 292 -9.48 13.16 -11.16
C PRO A 292 -10.32 13.21 -9.87
N ALA A 293 -9.73 12.86 -8.73
CA ALA A 293 -10.41 12.96 -7.42
C ALA A 293 -10.76 14.40 -7.01
N GLY A 294 -9.93 15.36 -7.38
CA GLY A 294 -10.18 16.79 -7.14
C GLY A 294 -11.36 17.30 -7.94
N GLN A 295 -11.47 16.88 -9.19
CA GLN A 295 -12.59 17.23 -10.08
C GLN A 295 -13.89 16.64 -9.58
N LEU A 296 -13.95 15.38 -9.15
CA LEU A 296 -15.14 14.76 -8.55
C LEU A 296 -15.59 15.53 -7.30
N SER A 297 -14.69 15.86 -6.40
CA SER A 297 -15.01 16.64 -5.18
C SER A 297 -15.52 18.06 -5.49
N ARG A 298 -15.11 18.65 -6.61
CA ARG A 298 -15.63 19.94 -7.09
C ARG A 298 -17.05 19.81 -7.62
N VAL A 299 -17.32 18.83 -8.47
CA VAL A 299 -18.64 18.55 -9.01
C VAL A 299 -19.67 18.25 -7.92
N GLU A 300 -19.28 17.45 -6.89
CA GLU A 300 -20.16 17.17 -5.76
C GLU A 300 -20.46 18.40 -4.92
N ARG A 301 -19.46 19.29 -4.71
CA ARG A 301 -19.70 20.56 -4.00
C ARG A 301 -20.61 21.50 -4.77
N GLU A 302 -20.43 21.60 -6.08
CA GLU A 302 -21.29 22.39 -6.95
C GLU A 302 -22.74 21.86 -6.97
N ARG A 303 -22.92 20.52 -6.99
CA ARG A 303 -24.25 19.89 -6.87
C ARG A 303 -24.94 20.11 -5.53
N ARG A 304 -24.19 20.22 -4.43
CA ARG A 304 -24.75 20.49 -3.08
C ARG A 304 -25.05 21.98 -2.85
N ALA A 305 -24.48 22.86 -3.66
CA ALA A 305 -24.69 24.29 -3.59
C ALA A 305 -25.79 24.80 -4.54
N ALA A 306 -26.21 23.97 -5.52
CA ALA A 306 -27.34 24.20 -6.41
C ALA A 306 -28.62 23.55 -5.88
#